data_b1df9537da9da8431e9c08a509439369
#
_entry.id   b1df9537da9da8431e9c08a509439369
#
_cell.length_a   1.000
_cell.length_b   1.000
_cell.length_c   1.000
_cell.angle_alpha   90.00
_cell.angle_beta   90.00
_cell.angle_gamma   90.00
#
_symmetry.space_group_name_H-M   'P 1'
#
loop_
_entity.id
_entity.type
_entity.pdbx_description
1 polymer ?
#
loop_
_entity_poly.entity_id
_entity_poly.type
_entity_poly.pdbx_seq_one_letter_code
_entity_poly.pdbx_strand_id
1 'polypeptide(L)'
;CDWSSVVCSSELCSLRHVVAPVSATGEIMAILVTKGELAQKERFVERLRACIPGLSSIVQNQNDADTNVIFGADFKTIWGKPYIEDVICGLHFRVSAASFLQVNAKQTEKLYHTAIHALQLHGTERIVDLYCGIGTISLLLAQHAAHVDGIEFVPEAIKDAEENAKLNGIKNAGFHCGAAEEILPRLVQNGLHPDAVVLDPPRKGCEPPVLEALLASGAQKIVYVSCNPATLARDARILADGGFQLVSAQPVDMFPQTAHVETVVLL
;
A
#
# COMPACT_ATOMS: atom_id res chain seq x y z
N CYS A 1 -12.05 17.16 24.23
CA CYS A 1 -13.33 16.42 24.11
C CYS A 1 -13.29 15.26 25.09
N ASP A 2 -14.27 15.17 25.97
CA ASP A 2 -14.39 14.04 26.88
C ASP A 2 -14.99 12.84 26.12
N TRP A 3 -14.14 11.91 25.74
CA TRP A 3 -14.52 10.69 25.03
C TRP A 3 -15.32 9.73 25.91
N SER A 4 -15.25 9.87 27.25
CA SER A 4 -15.96 9.02 28.18
C SER A 4 -17.48 9.19 28.06
N SER A 5 -17.96 10.38 27.68
CA SER A 5 -19.38 10.66 27.48
C SER A 5 -19.95 10.18 26.14
N VAL A 6 -19.07 9.78 25.19
CA VAL A 6 -19.48 9.27 23.86
C VAL A 6 -19.57 7.74 23.84
N VAL A 7 -18.86 7.08 24.77
CA VAL A 7 -18.61 5.62 24.72
C VAL A 7 -19.59 4.79 25.56
N CYS A 8 -20.44 5.42 26.35
CA CYS A 8 -21.26 4.70 27.37
C CYS A 8 -22.75 4.72 27.12
N SER A 9 -23.21 4.60 25.88
CA SER A 9 -24.60 4.22 25.62
C SER A 9 -24.64 2.89 24.85
N SER A 10 -25.69 2.11 25.09
CA SER A 10 -26.01 0.85 24.41
C SER A 10 -25.99 0.94 22.86
N GLU A 11 -25.87 2.15 22.33
CA GLU A 11 -25.88 2.48 20.91
C GLU A 11 -24.52 2.28 20.23
N LEU A 12 -23.41 2.20 20.98
CA LEU A 12 -22.04 1.98 20.48
C LEU A 12 -21.58 0.52 20.56
N CYS A 13 -22.44 -0.41 20.97
CA CYS A 13 -22.10 -1.84 20.99
C CYS A 13 -21.75 -2.41 19.60
N SER A 14 -22.04 -1.68 18.53
CA SER A 14 -21.68 -2.05 17.16
C SER A 14 -20.29 -1.58 16.72
N LEU A 15 -19.67 -0.60 17.37
CA LEU A 15 -18.34 -0.09 16.98
C LEU A 15 -17.24 -1.02 17.49
N ARG A 16 -16.47 -1.61 16.57
CA ARG A 16 -15.35 -2.53 16.87
C ARG A 16 -14.01 -1.82 16.87
N HIS A 17 -13.74 -1.06 15.80
CA HIS A 17 -12.48 -0.35 15.61
C HIS A 17 -12.72 1.03 15.01
N VAL A 18 -11.80 1.95 15.28
CA VAL A 18 -11.65 3.21 14.57
C VAL A 18 -10.25 3.25 13.97
N VAL A 19 -10.18 3.42 12.65
CA VAL A 19 -8.91 3.63 11.95
C VAL A 19 -8.92 5.04 11.38
N ALA A 20 -7.87 5.80 11.63
CA ALA A 20 -7.82 7.21 11.26
C ALA A 20 -6.52 7.51 10.47
N PRO A 21 -6.48 7.20 9.17
CA PRO A 21 -5.38 7.66 8.32
C PRO A 21 -5.37 9.18 8.26
N VAL A 22 -4.15 9.72 8.36
CA VAL A 22 -3.87 11.16 8.30
C VAL A 22 -2.86 11.39 7.20
N SER A 23 -3.21 12.24 6.24
CA SER A 23 -2.30 12.61 5.14
C SER A 23 -1.25 13.62 5.60
N ALA A 24 -0.14 13.75 4.86
CA ALA A 24 0.87 14.77 5.07
C ALA A 24 0.29 16.20 4.89
N THR A 25 -0.80 16.34 4.14
CA THR A 25 -1.53 17.60 3.96
C THR A 25 -2.44 17.97 5.13
N GLY A 26 -2.59 17.05 6.11
CA GLY A 26 -3.44 17.24 7.30
C GLY A 26 -4.90 16.85 7.12
N GLU A 27 -5.28 16.24 5.99
CA GLU A 27 -6.61 15.63 5.85
C GLU A 27 -6.71 14.36 6.68
N ILE A 28 -7.85 14.17 7.34
CA ILE A 28 -8.11 13.01 8.19
C ILE A 28 -9.33 12.25 7.64
N MET A 29 -9.20 10.95 7.50
CA MET A 29 -10.34 10.04 7.28
C MET A 29 -10.61 9.26 8.56
N ALA A 30 -11.85 9.20 9.00
CA ALA A 30 -12.28 8.33 10.10
C ALA A 30 -12.98 7.09 9.51
N ILE A 31 -12.36 5.93 9.66
CA ILE A 31 -12.97 4.65 9.24
C ILE A 31 -13.54 3.97 10.49
N LEU A 32 -14.85 3.83 10.53
CA LEU A 32 -15.59 3.25 11.61
C LEU A 32 -15.92 1.79 11.27
N VAL A 33 -15.22 0.85 11.92
CA VAL A 33 -15.48 -0.57 11.72
C VAL A 33 -16.60 -0.98 12.69
N THR A 34 -17.72 -1.40 12.13
CA THR A 34 -18.94 -1.72 12.91
C THR A 34 -19.42 -3.14 12.68
N LYS A 35 -20.12 -3.67 13.68
CA LYS A 35 -20.95 -4.87 13.55
C LYS A 35 -22.38 -4.40 13.26
N GLY A 36 -22.85 -4.63 12.01
CA GLY A 36 -24.10 -4.07 11.53
C GLY A 36 -24.07 -2.57 11.22
N GLU A 37 -25.22 -1.99 11.02
CA GLU A 37 -25.38 -0.56 10.70
C GLU A 37 -25.08 0.33 11.93
N LEU A 38 -24.50 1.50 11.66
CA LEU A 38 -24.24 2.50 12.69
C LEU A 38 -25.54 3.21 13.08
N ALA A 39 -25.92 3.11 14.35
CA ALA A 39 -27.07 3.82 14.88
C ALA A 39 -26.80 5.33 14.98
N GLN A 40 -27.84 6.18 14.89
CA GLN A 40 -27.77 7.64 15.01
C GLN A 40 -26.62 8.29 14.18
N LYS A 41 -26.44 7.83 12.96
CA LYS A 41 -25.37 8.18 12.05
C LYS A 41 -25.14 9.68 11.92
N GLU A 42 -26.20 10.44 11.74
CA GLU A 42 -26.15 11.91 11.55
C GLU A 42 -25.58 12.60 12.78
N ARG A 43 -26.05 12.23 13.97
CA ARG A 43 -25.56 12.81 15.23
C ARG A 43 -24.09 12.45 15.50
N PHE A 44 -23.68 11.23 15.11
CA PHE A 44 -22.31 10.79 15.24
C PHE A 44 -21.37 11.58 14.31
N VAL A 45 -21.79 11.76 13.06
CA VAL A 45 -21.09 12.56 12.05
C VAL A 45 -20.91 14.00 12.53
N GLU A 46 -21.98 14.66 13.01
CA GLU A 46 -21.91 16.04 13.52
C GLU A 46 -20.90 16.18 14.67
N ARG A 47 -20.90 15.23 15.61
CA ARG A 47 -19.95 15.25 16.74
C ARG A 47 -18.49 15.06 16.29
N LEU A 48 -18.22 14.10 15.42
CA LEU A 48 -16.86 13.90 14.88
C LEU A 48 -16.36 15.16 14.19
N ARG A 49 -17.19 15.78 13.35
CA ARG A 49 -16.85 17.04 12.66
C ARG A 49 -16.55 18.19 13.62
N ALA A 50 -17.29 18.28 14.71
CA ALA A 50 -17.09 19.33 15.70
C ALA A 50 -15.81 19.12 16.53
N CYS A 51 -15.36 17.85 16.70
CA CYS A 51 -14.24 17.48 17.59
C CYS A 51 -12.92 17.30 16.87
N ILE A 52 -12.90 17.01 15.55
CA ILE A 52 -11.69 16.65 14.82
C ILE A 52 -11.42 17.70 13.73
N PRO A 53 -10.50 18.64 13.98
CA PRO A 53 -10.01 19.55 12.94
C PRO A 53 -9.32 18.76 11.83
N GLY A 54 -9.54 19.14 10.57
CA GLY A 54 -8.96 18.44 9.40
C GLY A 54 -9.72 17.18 8.95
N LEU A 55 -10.82 16.82 9.63
CA LEU A 55 -11.65 15.69 9.21
C LEU A 55 -12.26 15.97 7.83
N SER A 56 -11.89 15.17 6.83
CA SER A 56 -12.31 15.31 5.42
C SER A 56 -13.24 14.19 4.96
N SER A 57 -13.19 13.05 5.65
CA SER A 57 -13.96 11.86 5.29
C SER A 57 -14.38 11.06 6.54
N ILE A 58 -15.58 10.50 6.51
CA ILE A 58 -16.03 9.46 7.45
C ILE A 58 -16.57 8.30 6.63
N VAL A 59 -15.98 7.13 6.85
CA VAL A 59 -16.35 5.89 6.16
C VAL A 59 -16.79 4.86 7.19
N GLN A 60 -17.90 4.18 6.95
CA GLN A 60 -18.29 3.01 7.68
C GLN A 60 -17.76 1.77 6.94
N ASN A 61 -17.08 0.88 7.67
CA ASN A 61 -16.75 -0.46 7.22
C ASN A 61 -17.55 -1.46 8.06
N GLN A 62 -18.34 -2.29 7.40
CA GLN A 62 -19.08 -3.31 8.11
C GLN A 62 -18.28 -4.60 8.16
N ASN A 63 -18.01 -5.08 9.38
CA ASN A 63 -17.35 -6.36 9.63
C ASN A 63 -18.07 -7.13 10.72
N ASP A 64 -18.94 -8.04 10.30
CA ASP A 64 -19.73 -8.89 11.18
C ASP A 64 -18.97 -10.20 11.57
N ALA A 65 -17.85 -10.48 10.92
CA ALA A 65 -17.07 -11.70 11.14
C ALA A 65 -16.35 -11.67 12.50
N ASP A 66 -16.36 -12.78 13.20
CA ASP A 66 -15.61 -12.97 14.45
C ASP A 66 -14.18 -13.46 14.15
N THR A 67 -13.37 -12.56 13.61
CA THR A 67 -11.99 -12.82 13.17
C THR A 67 -11.06 -11.72 13.65
N ASN A 68 -9.73 -11.95 13.54
CA ASN A 68 -8.71 -10.94 13.79
C ASN A 68 -8.55 -9.92 12.64
N VAL A 69 -9.27 -10.10 11.53
CA VAL A 69 -9.24 -9.17 10.41
C VAL A 69 -10.04 -7.92 10.81
N ILE A 70 -9.41 -6.75 10.68
CA ILE A 70 -10.02 -5.48 11.10
C ILE A 70 -11.15 -5.08 10.15
N PHE A 71 -10.91 -5.11 8.84
CA PHE A 71 -11.86 -4.64 7.83
C PHE A 71 -12.69 -5.78 7.25
N GLY A 72 -13.99 -5.53 7.07
CA GLY A 72 -14.87 -6.30 6.21
C GLY A 72 -14.74 -5.86 4.75
N ALA A 73 -15.49 -6.48 3.85
CA ALA A 73 -15.44 -6.19 2.42
C ALA A 73 -16.12 -4.84 2.06
N ASP A 74 -17.12 -4.40 2.81
CA ASP A 74 -17.96 -3.27 2.45
C ASP A 74 -17.51 -1.96 3.10
N PHE A 75 -17.16 -0.98 2.26
CA PHE A 75 -16.84 0.38 2.67
C PHE A 75 -17.91 1.35 2.15
N LYS A 76 -18.49 2.13 3.05
CA LYS A 76 -19.54 3.11 2.73
C LYS A 76 -19.18 4.47 3.27
N THR A 77 -18.94 5.43 2.38
CA THR A 77 -18.74 6.83 2.78
C THR A 77 -20.06 7.36 3.37
N ILE A 78 -20.00 7.80 4.62
CA ILE A 78 -21.17 8.36 5.33
C ILE A 78 -21.12 9.87 5.43
N TRP A 79 -19.94 10.47 5.26
CA TRP A 79 -19.78 11.92 5.14
C TRP A 79 -18.44 12.27 4.48
N GLY A 80 -18.41 13.36 3.72
CA GLY A 80 -17.23 13.92 3.07
C GLY A 80 -16.86 13.20 1.77
N LYS A 81 -15.57 13.28 1.41
CA LYS A 81 -15.03 12.64 0.21
C LYS A 81 -14.84 11.13 0.45
N PRO A 82 -14.90 10.26 -0.59
CA PRO A 82 -14.59 8.83 -0.44
C PRO A 82 -13.08 8.55 -0.28
N TYR A 83 -12.23 9.59 -0.27
CA TYR A 83 -10.78 9.51 -0.17
C TYR A 83 -10.23 10.70 0.63
N ILE A 84 -8.98 10.61 1.04
CA ILE A 84 -8.14 11.75 1.43
C ILE A 84 -7.08 11.99 0.38
N GLU A 85 -6.61 13.24 0.26
CA GLU A 85 -5.54 13.61 -0.66
C GLU A 85 -4.21 13.70 0.10
N ASP A 86 -3.17 13.12 -0.49
CA ASP A 86 -1.82 13.15 0.07
C ASP A 86 -0.80 13.53 -1.00
N VAL A 87 0.38 13.96 -0.57
CA VAL A 87 1.52 14.26 -1.45
C VAL A 87 2.71 13.44 -0.99
N ILE A 88 3.19 12.55 -1.85
CA ILE A 88 4.32 11.65 -1.57
C ILE A 88 5.37 11.85 -2.66
N CYS A 89 6.59 12.23 -2.27
CA CYS A 89 7.69 12.51 -3.20
C CYS A 89 7.30 13.46 -4.35
N GLY A 90 6.42 14.45 -4.08
CA GLY A 90 5.97 15.44 -5.06
C GLY A 90 4.82 14.99 -5.98
N LEU A 91 4.35 13.76 -5.91
CA LEU A 91 3.16 13.29 -6.60
C LEU A 91 1.93 13.36 -5.71
N HIS A 92 0.77 13.64 -6.33
CA HIS A 92 -0.52 13.70 -5.66
C HIS A 92 -1.19 12.33 -5.66
N PHE A 93 -1.71 11.92 -4.52
CA PHE A 93 -2.43 10.65 -4.35
C PHE A 93 -3.79 10.86 -3.74
N ARG A 94 -4.77 10.13 -4.24
CA ARG A 94 -6.05 9.89 -3.59
C ARG A 94 -6.01 8.52 -2.95
N VAL A 95 -6.33 8.47 -1.67
CA VAL A 95 -6.25 7.27 -0.85
C VAL A 95 -7.65 6.96 -0.34
N SER A 96 -8.24 5.89 -0.82
CA SER A 96 -9.56 5.41 -0.36
C SER A 96 -9.45 4.66 0.97
N ALA A 97 -10.58 4.42 1.61
CA ALA A 97 -10.62 3.73 2.89
C ALA A 97 -10.18 2.24 2.81
N ALA A 98 -10.28 1.63 1.63
CA ALA A 98 -9.85 0.25 1.41
C ALA A 98 -8.35 0.13 1.15
N SER A 99 -7.67 1.25 0.91
CA SER A 99 -6.28 1.28 0.49
C SER A 99 -5.33 1.48 1.67
N PHE A 100 -4.16 0.86 1.59
CA PHE A 100 -3.10 1.03 2.58
C PHE A 100 -2.32 2.32 2.33
N LEU A 101 -2.05 3.07 3.40
CA LEU A 101 -1.16 4.22 3.40
C LEU A 101 -0.09 4.03 4.49
N GLN A 102 1.16 4.26 4.15
CA GLN A 102 2.27 4.23 5.12
C GLN A 102 2.08 5.30 6.19
N VAL A 103 2.24 4.91 7.47
CA VAL A 103 1.90 5.77 8.62
C VAL A 103 2.91 6.89 8.89
N ASN A 104 4.12 6.82 8.36
CA ASN A 104 5.19 7.77 8.60
C ASN A 104 5.65 8.42 7.28
N ALA A 105 4.98 9.49 6.86
CA ALA A 105 5.20 10.16 5.58
C ALA A 105 6.69 10.48 5.30
N LYS A 106 7.41 11.01 6.31
CA LYS A 106 8.84 11.36 6.14
C LYS A 106 9.75 10.15 5.90
N GLN A 107 9.47 9.03 6.57
CA GLN A 107 10.25 7.81 6.38
C GLN A 107 9.80 7.07 5.12
N THR A 108 8.55 7.19 4.73
CA THR A 108 8.01 6.67 3.47
C THR A 108 8.75 7.26 2.27
N GLU A 109 8.95 8.59 2.24
CA GLU A 109 9.74 9.23 1.19
C GLU A 109 11.17 8.70 1.13
N LYS A 110 11.83 8.53 2.30
CA LYS A 110 13.18 7.94 2.35
C LYS A 110 13.19 6.50 1.85
N LEU A 111 12.20 5.69 2.25
CA LEU A 111 12.05 4.30 1.82
C LEU A 111 11.96 4.22 0.30
N TYR A 112 11.05 5.00 -0.29
CA TYR A 112 10.82 5.01 -1.74
C TYR A 112 12.02 5.56 -2.51
N HIS A 113 12.62 6.66 -2.06
CA HIS A 113 13.86 7.16 -2.67
C HIS A 113 14.99 6.14 -2.60
N THR A 114 15.13 5.40 -1.48
CA THR A 114 16.14 4.34 -1.35
C THR A 114 15.90 3.23 -2.36
N ALA A 115 14.63 2.77 -2.49
CA ALA A 115 14.26 1.71 -3.43
C ALA A 115 14.50 2.13 -4.90
N ILE A 116 14.08 3.34 -5.28
CA ILE A 116 14.24 3.85 -6.64
C ILE A 116 15.72 4.10 -6.97
N HIS A 117 16.47 4.71 -6.05
CA HIS A 117 17.89 4.99 -6.25
C HIS A 117 18.72 3.71 -6.38
N ALA A 118 18.35 2.62 -5.69
CA ALA A 118 19.04 1.34 -5.81
C ALA A 118 19.00 0.79 -7.25
N LEU A 119 17.94 1.05 -8.00
CA LEU A 119 17.77 0.60 -9.38
C LEU A 119 18.71 1.31 -10.37
N GLN A 120 19.14 2.56 -10.11
CA GLN A 120 19.95 3.35 -11.02
C GLN A 120 19.36 3.39 -12.44
N LEU A 121 18.13 3.86 -12.56
CA LEU A 121 17.37 3.89 -13.81
C LEU A 121 17.89 4.95 -14.79
N HIS A 122 17.80 4.65 -16.09
CA HIS A 122 18.24 5.51 -17.20
C HIS A 122 17.09 5.97 -18.11
N GLY A 123 15.85 5.60 -17.80
CA GLY A 123 14.64 6.00 -18.53
C GLY A 123 14.25 5.05 -19.66
N THR A 124 14.95 3.95 -19.85
CA THR A 124 14.68 2.95 -20.91
C THR A 124 14.13 1.64 -20.37
N GLU A 125 14.13 1.46 -19.07
CA GLU A 125 13.82 0.21 -18.40
C GLU A 125 12.30 -0.04 -18.38
N ARG A 126 11.95 -1.32 -18.50
CA ARG A 126 10.64 -1.85 -18.18
C ARG A 126 10.67 -2.48 -16.80
N ILE A 127 9.81 -2.01 -15.91
CA ILE A 127 9.80 -2.41 -14.49
C ILE A 127 8.48 -3.08 -14.16
N VAL A 128 8.54 -4.09 -13.30
CA VAL A 128 7.35 -4.64 -12.63
C VAL A 128 7.38 -4.23 -11.17
N ASP A 129 6.25 -3.70 -10.67
CA ASP A 129 6.02 -3.37 -9.26
C ASP A 129 4.98 -4.33 -8.69
N LEU A 130 5.42 -5.26 -7.84
CA LEU A 130 4.56 -6.25 -7.22
C LEU A 130 4.04 -5.75 -5.87
N TYR A 131 2.75 -5.98 -5.62
CA TYR A 131 2.03 -5.48 -4.45
C TYR A 131 1.94 -3.95 -4.45
N CYS A 132 1.63 -3.37 -5.62
CA CYS A 132 1.78 -1.95 -5.89
C CYS A 132 0.78 -1.05 -5.12
N GLY A 133 -0.26 -1.62 -4.50
CA GLY A 133 -1.28 -0.86 -3.80
C GLY A 133 -1.93 0.20 -4.69
N ILE A 134 -1.99 1.43 -4.21
CA ILE A 134 -2.52 2.59 -4.96
C ILE A 134 -1.52 3.16 -5.99
N GLY A 135 -0.46 2.40 -6.30
CA GLY A 135 0.52 2.78 -7.30
C GLY A 135 1.60 3.74 -6.81
N THR A 136 1.85 3.87 -5.50
CA THR A 136 2.82 4.85 -4.99
C THR A 136 4.22 4.63 -5.55
N ILE A 137 4.76 3.43 -5.44
CA ILE A 137 6.09 3.11 -5.99
C ILE A 137 6.04 3.09 -7.52
N SER A 138 5.01 2.47 -8.11
CA SER A 138 4.83 2.41 -9.57
C SER A 138 4.89 3.77 -10.24
N LEU A 139 4.19 4.77 -9.71
CA LEU A 139 4.12 6.11 -10.30
C LEU A 139 5.41 6.90 -10.11
N LEU A 140 6.11 6.68 -9.00
CA LEU A 140 7.44 7.26 -8.78
C LEU A 140 8.46 6.64 -9.74
N LEU A 141 8.44 5.33 -9.95
CA LEU A 141 9.28 4.62 -10.92
C LEU A 141 9.00 5.10 -12.36
N ALA A 142 7.72 5.32 -12.70
CA ALA A 142 7.32 5.76 -14.03
C ALA A 142 7.90 7.12 -14.45
N GLN A 143 8.35 7.94 -13.50
CA GLN A 143 9.07 9.19 -13.80
C GLN A 143 10.50 8.93 -14.33
N HIS A 144 11.06 7.73 -14.10
CA HIS A 144 12.44 7.39 -14.37
C HIS A 144 12.60 6.14 -15.25
N ALA A 145 11.51 5.52 -15.70
CA ALA A 145 11.49 4.30 -16.51
C ALA A 145 10.69 4.49 -17.80
N ALA A 146 10.93 3.62 -18.78
CA ALA A 146 10.14 3.61 -20.02
C ALA A 146 8.70 3.14 -19.77
N HIS A 147 8.53 2.13 -18.94
CA HIS A 147 7.22 1.59 -18.59
C HIS A 147 7.25 0.88 -17.24
N VAL A 148 6.14 0.95 -16.50
CA VAL A 148 5.94 0.23 -15.24
C VAL A 148 4.65 -0.57 -15.30
N ASP A 149 4.72 -1.86 -14.99
CA ASP A 149 3.57 -2.76 -14.81
C ASP A 149 3.35 -2.99 -13.32
N GLY A 150 2.31 -2.41 -12.72
CA GLY A 150 1.92 -2.62 -11.32
C GLY A 150 0.99 -3.82 -11.17
N ILE A 151 1.21 -4.66 -10.16
CA ILE A 151 0.36 -5.82 -9.85
C ILE A 151 -0.15 -5.69 -8.41
N GLU A 152 -1.47 -5.75 -8.23
CA GLU A 152 -2.12 -5.66 -6.92
C GLU A 152 -3.36 -6.54 -6.87
N PHE A 153 -3.58 -7.17 -5.73
CA PHE A 153 -4.72 -8.08 -5.51
C PHE A 153 -6.04 -7.34 -5.27
N VAL A 154 -6.01 -6.16 -4.64
CA VAL A 154 -7.20 -5.41 -4.22
C VAL A 154 -7.73 -4.56 -5.38
N PRO A 155 -8.95 -4.84 -5.91
CA PRO A 155 -9.49 -4.12 -7.07
C PRO A 155 -9.65 -2.61 -6.84
N GLU A 156 -10.02 -2.20 -5.62
CA GLU A 156 -10.17 -0.80 -5.24
C GLU A 156 -8.83 -0.06 -5.27
N ALA A 157 -7.75 -0.71 -4.85
CA ALA A 157 -6.40 -0.14 -4.90
C ALA A 157 -5.91 0.02 -6.34
N ILE A 158 -6.22 -0.93 -7.25
CA ILE A 158 -5.94 -0.79 -8.69
C ILE A 158 -6.69 0.40 -9.29
N LYS A 159 -7.96 0.56 -8.94
CA LYS A 159 -8.74 1.72 -9.38
C LYS A 159 -8.14 3.04 -8.89
N ASP A 160 -7.75 3.08 -7.62
CA ASP A 160 -7.05 4.24 -7.05
C ASP A 160 -5.72 4.48 -7.78
N ALA A 161 -4.94 3.44 -8.12
CA ALA A 161 -3.68 3.55 -8.85
C ALA A 161 -3.88 4.14 -10.25
N GLU A 162 -4.89 3.70 -10.98
CA GLU A 162 -5.23 4.26 -12.29
C GLU A 162 -5.69 5.72 -12.22
N GLU A 163 -6.48 6.08 -11.19
CA GLU A 163 -6.91 7.46 -10.95
C GLU A 163 -5.72 8.34 -10.55
N ASN A 164 -4.80 7.83 -9.72
CA ASN A 164 -3.58 8.51 -9.32
C ASN A 164 -2.62 8.72 -10.51
N ALA A 165 -2.51 7.75 -11.42
CA ALA A 165 -1.76 7.91 -12.66
C ALA A 165 -2.32 9.07 -13.51
N LYS A 166 -3.65 9.13 -13.69
CA LYS A 166 -4.33 10.20 -14.40
C LYS A 166 -4.15 11.55 -13.72
N LEU A 167 -4.28 11.59 -12.38
CA LEU A 167 -4.12 12.80 -11.57
C LEU A 167 -2.74 13.45 -11.76
N ASN A 168 -1.71 12.63 -11.89
CA ASN A 168 -0.32 13.06 -12.08
C ASN A 168 0.12 13.13 -13.56
N GLY A 169 -0.79 12.87 -14.52
CA GLY A 169 -0.47 12.89 -15.93
C GLY A 169 0.50 11.79 -16.41
N ILE A 170 0.67 10.73 -15.62
CA ILE A 170 1.54 9.60 -15.91
C ILE A 170 0.82 8.65 -16.88
N LYS A 171 1.45 8.31 -18.00
CA LYS A 171 0.87 7.52 -19.09
C LYS A 171 1.61 6.20 -19.35
N ASN A 172 2.78 6.04 -18.74
CA ASN A 172 3.66 4.89 -18.90
C ASN A 172 3.60 3.94 -17.71
N ALA A 173 2.51 3.96 -16.94
CA ALA A 173 2.21 2.96 -15.92
C ALA A 173 0.93 2.22 -16.30
N GLY A 174 0.96 0.88 -16.27
CA GLY A 174 -0.17 -0.01 -16.43
C GLY A 174 -0.41 -0.82 -15.16
N PHE A 175 -1.65 -1.23 -14.90
CA PHE A 175 -1.98 -1.94 -13.67
C PHE A 175 -2.75 -3.22 -13.96
N HIS A 176 -2.44 -4.27 -13.20
CA HIS A 176 -3.02 -5.61 -13.32
C HIS A 176 -3.65 -6.02 -11.97
N CYS A 177 -4.96 -6.26 -11.98
CA CYS A 177 -5.67 -6.72 -10.80
C CYS A 177 -5.59 -8.25 -10.67
N GLY A 178 -5.05 -8.73 -9.57
CA GLY A 178 -4.97 -10.15 -9.23
C GLY A 178 -3.79 -10.47 -8.33
N ALA A 179 -3.75 -11.71 -7.86
CA ALA A 179 -2.70 -12.19 -6.99
C ALA A 179 -1.34 -12.23 -7.72
N ALA A 180 -0.27 -11.76 -7.07
CA ALA A 180 1.06 -11.71 -7.67
C ALA A 180 1.54 -13.11 -8.12
N GLU A 181 1.20 -14.14 -7.35
CA GLU A 181 1.50 -15.55 -7.62
C GLU A 181 0.79 -16.12 -8.86
N GLU A 182 -0.23 -15.44 -9.38
CA GLU A 182 -0.96 -15.81 -10.58
C GLU A 182 -0.60 -14.90 -11.76
N ILE A 183 -0.56 -13.59 -11.52
CA ILE A 183 -0.37 -12.58 -12.58
C ILE A 183 1.06 -12.57 -13.09
N LEU A 184 2.07 -12.54 -12.21
CA LEU A 184 3.47 -12.48 -12.64
C LEU A 184 3.89 -13.68 -13.49
N PRO A 185 3.63 -14.96 -13.07
CA PRO A 185 3.95 -16.11 -13.91
C PRO A 185 3.29 -16.06 -15.28
N ARG A 186 2.02 -15.63 -15.34
CA ARG A 186 1.28 -15.51 -16.60
C ARG A 186 1.87 -14.43 -17.51
N LEU A 187 2.27 -13.29 -16.99
CA LEU A 187 2.91 -12.23 -17.76
C LEU A 187 4.26 -12.68 -18.30
N VAL A 188 5.08 -13.34 -17.49
CA VAL A 188 6.40 -13.88 -17.90
C VAL A 188 6.22 -14.95 -19.00
N GLN A 189 5.27 -15.88 -18.83
CA GLN A 189 4.95 -16.88 -19.86
C GLN A 189 4.47 -16.25 -21.18
N ASN A 190 3.80 -15.10 -21.11
CA ASN A 190 3.35 -14.34 -22.27
C ASN A 190 4.44 -13.41 -22.85
N GLY A 191 5.69 -13.54 -22.41
CA GLY A 191 6.82 -12.83 -22.97
C GLY A 191 7.14 -11.48 -22.31
N LEU A 192 6.65 -11.24 -21.09
CA LEU A 192 7.12 -10.11 -20.30
C LEU A 192 8.55 -10.40 -19.82
N HIS A 193 9.48 -9.54 -20.18
CA HIS A 193 10.88 -9.55 -19.73
C HIS A 193 11.18 -8.18 -19.11
N PRO A 194 10.99 -8.00 -17.79
CA PRO A 194 11.31 -6.75 -17.12
C PRO A 194 12.83 -6.62 -16.94
N ASP A 195 13.36 -5.40 -17.04
CA ASP A 195 14.76 -5.12 -16.72
C ASP A 195 14.98 -5.16 -15.19
N ALA A 196 13.97 -4.75 -14.43
CA ALA A 196 13.98 -4.79 -12.97
C ALA A 196 12.60 -5.09 -12.39
N VAL A 197 12.60 -5.63 -11.16
CA VAL A 197 11.38 -5.84 -10.39
C VAL A 197 11.52 -5.17 -9.03
N VAL A 198 10.48 -4.45 -8.60
CA VAL A 198 10.33 -3.94 -7.24
C VAL A 198 9.21 -4.73 -6.57
N LEU A 199 9.37 -5.06 -5.30
CA LEU A 199 8.33 -5.75 -4.56
C LEU A 199 8.30 -5.30 -3.09
N ASP A 200 7.09 -5.13 -2.57
CA ASP A 200 6.80 -4.81 -1.16
C ASP A 200 5.73 -5.78 -0.63
N PRO A 201 6.07 -7.05 -0.41
CA PRO A 201 5.12 -8.07 -0.04
C PRO A 201 4.64 -7.94 1.42
N PRO A 202 3.52 -8.57 1.78
CA PRO A 202 3.06 -8.63 3.16
C PRO A 202 4.06 -9.34 4.06
N ARG A 203 3.85 -9.28 5.39
CA ARG A 203 4.75 -9.85 6.42
C ARG A 203 5.14 -11.32 6.23
N LYS A 204 4.32 -12.10 5.53
CA LYS A 204 4.61 -13.52 5.20
C LYS A 204 5.70 -13.69 4.12
N GLY A 205 6.09 -12.62 3.44
CA GLY A 205 6.97 -12.66 2.28
C GLY A 205 6.25 -13.10 1.01
N CYS A 206 7.03 -13.49 -0.01
CA CYS A 206 6.50 -13.97 -1.28
C CYS A 206 6.08 -15.43 -1.21
N GLU A 207 5.03 -15.76 -1.95
CA GLU A 207 4.66 -17.15 -2.23
C GLU A 207 5.65 -17.78 -3.24
N PRO A 208 5.89 -19.12 -3.19
CA PRO A 208 6.86 -19.77 -4.05
C PRO A 208 6.68 -19.46 -5.56
N PRO A 209 5.46 -19.44 -6.14
CA PRO A 209 5.30 -19.14 -7.56
C PRO A 209 5.79 -17.75 -7.96
N VAL A 210 5.78 -16.76 -7.05
CA VAL A 210 6.34 -15.43 -7.29
C VAL A 210 7.84 -15.50 -7.42
N LEU A 211 8.52 -16.19 -6.50
CA LEU A 211 9.98 -16.35 -6.52
C LEU A 211 10.44 -17.11 -7.76
N GLU A 212 9.74 -18.19 -8.14
CA GLU A 212 9.99 -18.95 -9.36
C GLU A 212 9.83 -18.08 -10.62
N ALA A 213 8.77 -17.26 -10.67
CA ALA A 213 8.55 -16.35 -11.78
C ALA A 213 9.58 -15.23 -11.85
N LEU A 214 10.07 -14.73 -10.70
CA LEU A 214 11.18 -13.77 -10.65
C LEU A 214 12.46 -14.36 -11.25
N LEU A 215 12.80 -15.59 -10.89
CA LEU A 215 13.97 -16.30 -11.44
C LEU A 215 13.83 -16.56 -12.94
N ALA A 216 12.62 -16.81 -13.43
CA ALA A 216 12.33 -17.04 -14.85
C ALA A 216 12.15 -15.77 -15.68
N SER A 217 11.97 -14.61 -15.05
CA SER A 217 11.59 -13.36 -15.72
C SER A 217 12.70 -12.75 -16.58
N GLY A 218 13.95 -13.07 -16.28
CA GLY A 218 15.12 -12.46 -16.89
C GLY A 218 15.47 -11.07 -16.34
N ALA A 219 14.81 -10.63 -15.29
CA ALA A 219 15.15 -9.39 -14.60
C ALA A 219 16.62 -9.38 -14.14
N GLN A 220 17.27 -8.25 -14.32
CA GLN A 220 18.68 -8.08 -13.93
C GLN A 220 18.83 -7.54 -12.51
N LYS A 221 17.79 -6.90 -11.99
CA LYS A 221 17.77 -6.30 -10.65
C LYS A 221 16.45 -6.58 -9.97
N ILE A 222 16.51 -6.89 -8.68
CA ILE A 222 15.34 -7.00 -7.81
C ILE A 222 15.54 -6.06 -6.63
N VAL A 223 14.60 -5.13 -6.43
CA VAL A 223 14.51 -4.36 -5.19
C VAL A 223 13.39 -4.94 -4.34
N TYR A 224 13.77 -5.45 -3.18
CA TYR A 224 12.85 -6.03 -2.21
C TYR A 224 12.70 -5.10 -1.01
N VAL A 225 11.53 -4.56 -0.80
CA VAL A 225 11.15 -3.81 0.41
C VAL A 225 10.48 -4.80 1.38
N SER A 226 10.83 -4.75 2.65
CA SER A 226 10.29 -5.71 3.62
C SER A 226 10.17 -5.13 5.02
N CYS A 227 9.01 -5.36 5.63
CA CYS A 227 8.76 -5.09 7.05
C CYS A 227 9.12 -6.27 7.98
N ASN A 228 9.61 -7.41 7.43
CA ASN A 228 9.95 -8.60 8.20
C ASN A 228 11.29 -9.19 7.76
N PRO A 229 12.38 -8.96 8.52
CA PRO A 229 13.71 -9.46 8.17
C PRO A 229 13.81 -11.00 8.03
N ALA A 230 12.99 -11.76 8.74
CA ALA A 230 13.06 -13.23 8.70
C ALA A 230 12.53 -13.77 7.37
N THR A 231 11.38 -13.27 6.89
CA THR A 231 10.84 -13.66 5.58
C THR A 231 11.67 -13.11 4.44
N LEU A 232 12.20 -11.88 4.58
CA LEU A 232 13.16 -11.31 3.65
C LEU A 232 14.39 -12.20 3.48
N ALA A 233 15.01 -12.66 4.58
CA ALA A 233 16.18 -13.51 4.52
C ALA A 233 15.90 -14.86 3.84
N ARG A 234 14.71 -15.44 4.08
CA ARG A 234 14.25 -16.66 3.41
C ARG A 234 14.14 -16.46 1.90
N ASP A 235 13.44 -15.41 1.47
CA ASP A 235 13.15 -15.14 0.07
C ASP A 235 14.43 -14.73 -0.68
N ALA A 236 15.25 -13.86 -0.07
CA ALA A 236 16.55 -13.45 -0.63
C ALA A 236 17.50 -14.66 -0.78
N ARG A 237 17.45 -15.65 0.12
CA ARG A 237 18.23 -16.87 -0.01
C ARG A 237 17.81 -17.68 -1.24
N ILE A 238 16.50 -17.82 -1.49
CA ILE A 238 15.98 -18.54 -2.67
C ILE A 238 16.41 -17.83 -3.95
N LEU A 239 16.29 -16.48 -4.00
CA LEU A 239 16.73 -15.69 -5.15
C LEU A 239 18.25 -15.79 -5.37
N ALA A 240 19.04 -15.82 -4.29
CA ALA A 240 20.49 -15.96 -4.38
C ALA A 240 20.91 -17.36 -4.86
N ASP A 241 20.25 -18.42 -4.39
CA ASP A 241 20.47 -19.78 -4.88
C ASP A 241 20.08 -19.93 -6.35
N GLY A 242 19.16 -19.09 -6.85
CA GLY A 242 18.75 -18.97 -8.25
C GLY A 242 19.62 -18.08 -9.12
N GLY A 243 20.67 -17.45 -8.56
CA GLY A 243 21.68 -16.72 -9.33
C GLY A 243 21.75 -15.21 -9.09
N PHE A 244 20.82 -14.63 -8.33
CA PHE A 244 20.93 -13.23 -7.92
C PHE A 244 22.03 -13.04 -6.86
N GLN A 245 22.59 -11.85 -6.80
CA GLN A 245 23.61 -11.51 -5.78
C GLN A 245 23.07 -10.40 -4.89
N LEU A 246 23.16 -10.59 -3.57
CA LEU A 246 22.86 -9.53 -2.62
C LEU A 246 23.90 -8.41 -2.74
N VAL A 247 23.47 -7.27 -3.27
CA VAL A 247 24.34 -6.09 -3.50
C VAL A 247 24.31 -5.17 -2.28
N SER A 248 23.15 -4.90 -1.73
CA SER A 248 23.00 -4.01 -0.59
C SER A 248 21.75 -4.34 0.23
N ALA A 249 21.80 -3.99 1.51
CA ALA A 249 20.65 -4.01 2.42
C ALA A 249 20.66 -2.72 3.24
N GLN A 250 19.63 -1.90 3.10
CA GLN A 250 19.48 -0.61 3.77
C GLN A 250 18.27 -0.62 4.68
N PRO A 251 18.42 -0.59 6.01
CA PRO A 251 17.31 -0.45 6.92
C PRO A 251 16.77 0.99 6.92
N VAL A 252 15.45 1.11 7.10
CA VAL A 252 14.73 2.37 7.25
C VAL A 252 13.86 2.30 8.50
N ASP A 253 14.06 3.23 9.43
CA ASP A 253 13.31 3.29 10.69
C ASP A 253 11.91 3.91 10.48
N MET A 254 11.01 3.10 9.90
CA MET A 254 9.62 3.47 9.63
C MET A 254 8.81 3.62 10.93
N PHE A 255 9.12 2.81 11.92
CA PHE A 255 8.37 2.71 13.18
C PHE A 255 9.29 2.99 14.38
N PRO A 256 9.73 4.27 14.60
CA PRO A 256 10.66 4.61 15.67
C PRO A 256 10.20 4.10 17.03
N GLN A 257 11.15 3.66 17.86
CA GLN A 257 10.91 3.13 19.22
C GLN A 257 10.13 1.81 19.27
N THR A 258 10.03 1.09 18.14
CA THR A 258 9.49 -0.28 18.08
C THR A 258 10.57 -1.26 17.64
N ALA A 259 10.29 -2.56 17.70
CA ALA A 259 11.17 -3.60 17.17
C ALA A 259 11.02 -3.81 15.64
N HIS A 260 10.18 -3.01 14.99
CA HIS A 260 9.90 -3.13 13.56
C HIS A 260 10.83 -2.22 12.75
N VAL A 261 11.42 -2.77 11.69
CA VAL A 261 12.27 -2.06 10.75
C VAL A 261 11.88 -2.44 9.32
N GLU A 262 11.77 -1.43 8.47
CA GLU A 262 11.69 -1.67 7.04
C GLU A 262 13.10 -1.85 6.48
N THR A 263 13.26 -2.72 5.50
CA THR A 263 14.57 -2.97 4.87
C THR A 263 14.42 -2.98 3.37
N VAL A 264 15.21 -2.18 2.68
CA VAL A 264 15.34 -2.19 1.23
C VAL A 264 16.56 -3.01 0.85
N VAL A 265 16.35 -4.04 0.06
CA VAL A 265 17.42 -4.93 -0.43
C VAL A 265 17.50 -4.83 -1.93
N LEU A 266 18.72 -4.72 -2.47
CA LEU A 266 19.04 -4.87 -3.89
C LEU A 266 19.72 -6.21 -4.12
N LEU A 267 19.15 -6.99 -5.03
CA LEU A 267 19.68 -8.24 -5.55
C LEU A 267 19.97 -8.12 -7.06
#